data_0ac4da2155afb7a5920a3873d61f6818
#
_entry.id   0ac4da2155afb7a5920a3873d61f6818
#
_cell.length_a   1.000
_cell.length_b   1.000
_cell.length_c   1.000
_cell.angle_alpha   90.00
_cell.angle_beta   90.00
_cell.angle_gamma   90.00
#
_symmetry.space_group_name_H-M   'P 1'
#
loop_
_entity.id
_entity.type
_entity.pdbx_description
1 polymer ?
#
loop_
_entity_poly.entity_id
_entity_poly.type
_entity_poly.pdbx_seq_one_letter_code
_entity_poly.pdbx_strand_id
1 'polypeptide(L)'
;MVLSSQFRALLQAGRLLADSLPAEAVLVMADGPLDWASVRRELGPRALLVAQAEDEPERPLKERDRLEKDYGLSFLEIEAGPTPIQERMSIALLDAVRSEKLRPGASVVVLYNGITTGDEENPGMDSISVIRLGEHLELLSAKELKRLDTQVPLGTLQAVVDLATQIGREGREGQPIGTMFVVGDTAKVLKHSAPMNFNPFRGYSAEERDVRNPAVREQIKDIAKLEGALIIRRDGVVVAGCMRVEAPERSYNLSMGLGTRHAAASAISKATRAVAVTVSQSTGVVRLFQGGDVVLRIEPMARPILFGHFRLQAESV
;
A
#
# COMPACT_ATOMS: atom_id res chain seq x y z
N MET A 1 30.46 -4.70 17.06
CA MET A 1 30.79 -4.31 15.68
C MET A 1 30.91 -2.79 15.64
N VAL A 2 31.99 -2.23 15.12
CA VAL A 2 32.18 -0.76 15.10
C VAL A 2 31.36 -0.20 13.92
N LEU A 3 30.54 0.82 14.18
CA LEU A 3 29.78 1.48 13.10
C LEU A 3 30.77 2.06 12.06
N SER A 4 30.47 1.84 10.77
CA SER A 4 31.23 2.48 9.69
C SER A 4 31.10 4.02 9.78
N SER A 5 32.07 4.74 9.23
CA SER A 5 32.02 6.21 9.17
C SER A 5 30.82 6.71 8.40
N GLN A 6 30.44 6.03 7.32
CA GLN A 6 29.25 6.32 6.51
C GLN A 6 27.97 6.14 7.32
N PHE A 7 27.80 5.01 8.01
CA PHE A 7 26.60 4.76 8.80
C PHE A 7 26.48 5.75 9.96
N ARG A 8 27.60 6.12 10.60
CA ARG A 8 27.59 7.16 11.63
C ARG A 8 27.12 8.50 11.07
N ALA A 9 27.61 8.91 9.90
CA ALA A 9 27.18 10.15 9.24
C ALA A 9 25.68 10.13 8.91
N LEU A 10 25.15 8.97 8.46
CA LEU A 10 23.71 8.79 8.22
C LEU A 10 22.88 8.89 9.50
N LEU A 11 23.33 8.31 10.60
CA LEU A 11 22.67 8.46 11.90
C LEU A 11 22.61 9.92 12.35
N GLN A 12 23.70 10.66 12.20
CA GLN A 12 23.77 12.09 12.54
C GLN A 12 22.84 12.93 11.62
N ALA A 13 22.84 12.64 10.32
CA ALA A 13 21.90 13.26 9.38
C ALA A 13 20.43 12.92 9.72
N GLY A 14 20.17 11.66 10.09
CA GLY A 14 18.86 11.20 10.54
C GLY A 14 18.36 11.94 11.78
N ARG A 15 19.23 12.14 12.75
CA ARG A 15 18.94 12.94 13.94
C ARG A 15 18.61 14.39 13.57
N LEU A 16 19.43 15.03 12.75
CA LEU A 16 19.24 16.40 12.31
C LEU A 16 17.90 16.57 11.59
N LEU A 17 17.57 15.65 10.67
CA LEU A 17 16.29 15.66 9.96
C LEU A 17 15.11 15.45 10.91
N ALA A 18 15.25 14.51 11.85
CA ALA A 18 14.19 14.24 12.82
C ALA A 18 13.92 15.42 13.76
N ASP A 19 14.96 16.17 14.12
CA ASP A 19 14.83 17.37 14.95
C ASP A 19 14.26 18.56 14.16
N SER A 20 14.66 18.72 12.90
CA SER A 20 14.22 19.85 12.04
C SER A 20 12.79 19.68 11.51
N LEU A 21 12.34 18.44 11.29
CA LEU A 21 11.05 18.13 10.66
C LEU A 21 10.01 17.59 11.66
N PRO A 22 10.05 17.91 12.93
CA PRO A 22 9.41 17.33 14.10
C PRO A 22 8.92 15.88 13.90
N ALA A 23 9.83 15.01 13.48
CA ALA A 23 9.52 13.59 13.29
C ALA A 23 9.16 12.94 14.63
N GLU A 24 8.15 12.08 14.64
CA GLU A 24 7.72 11.37 15.85
C GLU A 24 8.71 10.29 16.26
N ALA A 25 9.31 9.61 15.27
CA ALA A 25 10.29 8.55 15.49
C ALA A 25 11.35 8.49 14.37
N VAL A 26 12.40 7.76 14.65
CA VAL A 26 13.36 7.25 13.67
C VAL A 26 13.14 5.75 13.51
N LEU A 27 12.96 5.27 12.30
CA LEU A 27 12.86 3.86 11.96
C LEU A 27 14.17 3.39 11.33
N VAL A 28 14.72 2.32 11.86
CA VAL A 28 15.92 1.66 11.33
C VAL A 28 15.54 0.32 10.74
N MET A 29 15.73 0.15 9.42
CA MET A 29 15.50 -1.10 8.70
C MET A 29 16.78 -1.93 8.76
N ALA A 30 16.91 -2.79 9.76
CA ALA A 30 18.14 -3.55 10.02
C ALA A 30 18.14 -4.87 9.23
N ASP A 31 19.13 -5.06 8.35
CA ASP A 31 19.34 -6.32 7.61
C ASP A 31 20.24 -7.31 8.39
N GLY A 32 20.69 -6.94 9.60
CA GLY A 32 21.53 -7.76 10.46
C GLY A 32 21.73 -7.15 11.85
N PRO A 33 22.55 -7.76 12.69
CA PRO A 33 22.81 -7.29 14.04
C PRO A 33 23.58 -5.97 14.03
N LEU A 34 23.11 -4.98 14.80
CA LEU A 34 23.72 -3.66 14.95
C LEU A 34 24.22 -3.42 16.38
N ASP A 35 25.20 -2.54 16.52
CA ASP A 35 25.59 -1.99 17.82
C ASP A 35 24.58 -0.93 18.27
N TRP A 36 23.53 -1.38 18.93
CA TRP A 36 22.42 -0.52 19.37
C TRP A 36 22.82 0.54 20.37
N ALA A 37 23.89 0.29 21.16
CA ALA A 37 24.42 1.29 22.06
C ALA A 37 24.99 2.50 21.30
N SER A 38 25.74 2.26 20.24
CA SER A 38 26.26 3.30 19.36
C SER A 38 25.17 3.97 18.54
N VAL A 39 24.21 3.21 17.99
CA VAL A 39 23.05 3.75 17.26
C VAL A 39 22.25 4.70 18.15
N ARG A 40 21.92 4.29 19.37
CA ARG A 40 21.19 5.10 20.35
C ARG A 40 21.95 6.39 20.72
N ARG A 41 23.28 6.29 20.86
CA ARG A 41 24.11 7.45 21.18
C ARG A 41 24.07 8.52 20.09
N GLU A 42 24.11 8.11 18.81
CA GLU A 42 24.10 9.04 17.67
C GLU A 42 22.71 9.62 17.44
N LEU A 43 21.64 8.82 17.54
CA LEU A 43 20.26 9.28 17.31
C LEU A 43 19.66 10.06 18.49
N GLY A 44 20.22 9.93 19.70
CA GLY A 44 19.72 10.60 20.90
C GLY A 44 18.43 9.95 21.46
N PRO A 45 17.67 10.65 22.32
CA PRO A 45 16.60 10.06 23.14
C PRO A 45 15.26 9.89 22.40
N ARG A 46 15.17 10.23 21.13
CA ARG A 46 13.91 10.13 20.35
C ARG A 46 13.42 8.68 20.25
N ALA A 47 12.13 8.48 20.00
CA ALA A 47 11.58 7.16 19.76
C ALA A 47 12.31 6.46 18.61
N LEU A 48 12.83 5.26 18.86
CA LEU A 48 13.59 4.47 17.90
C LEU A 48 12.88 3.17 17.63
N LEU A 49 12.33 3.07 16.42
CA LEU A 49 11.70 1.88 15.90
C LEU A 49 12.73 1.05 15.14
N VAL A 50 12.63 -0.26 15.26
CA VAL A 50 13.53 -1.20 14.60
C VAL A 50 12.70 -2.21 13.83
N ALA A 51 12.87 -2.25 12.52
CA ALA A 51 12.33 -3.29 11.67
C ALA A 51 13.48 -4.20 11.23
N GLN A 52 13.49 -5.42 11.74
CA GLN A 52 14.49 -6.43 11.43
C GLN A 52 13.77 -7.70 10.96
N ALA A 53 14.17 -8.20 9.77
CA ALA A 53 13.70 -9.49 9.31
C ALA A 53 14.28 -10.59 10.20
N GLU A 54 13.43 -11.52 10.61
CA GLU A 54 13.88 -12.69 11.35
C GLU A 54 14.32 -13.77 10.35
N ASP A 55 15.60 -13.87 10.09
CA ASP A 55 16.19 -15.01 9.36
C ASP A 55 16.42 -16.23 10.26
N GLU A 56 16.34 -16.07 11.58
CA GLU A 56 16.43 -17.15 12.56
C GLU A 56 15.21 -17.14 13.49
N PRO A 57 14.44 -18.23 13.57
CA PRO A 57 13.26 -18.34 14.44
C PRO A 57 13.58 -18.37 15.94
N GLU A 58 14.82 -18.18 16.35
CA GLU A 58 15.27 -18.38 17.73
C GLU A 58 16.12 -17.24 18.33
N ARG A 59 15.93 -15.98 17.93
CA ARG A 59 16.37 -14.95 18.87
C ARG A 59 15.47 -15.04 20.10
N PRO A 60 16.01 -15.40 21.28
CA PRO A 60 15.18 -15.54 22.45
C PRO A 60 14.41 -14.23 22.66
N LEU A 61 13.09 -14.28 22.84
CA LEU A 61 12.25 -13.15 23.25
C LEU A 61 12.90 -12.32 24.35
N LYS A 62 13.65 -12.97 25.24
CA LYS A 62 14.46 -12.36 26.30
C LYS A 62 15.56 -11.39 25.82
N GLU A 63 16.13 -11.59 24.64
CA GLU A 63 17.16 -10.68 24.11
C GLU A 63 16.51 -9.42 23.51
N ARG A 64 15.39 -9.53 22.82
CA ARG A 64 14.59 -8.39 22.36
C ARG A 64 14.13 -7.54 23.54
N ASP A 65 13.52 -8.15 24.54
CA ASP A 65 13.05 -7.47 25.76
C ASP A 65 14.19 -6.71 26.47
N ARG A 66 15.39 -7.30 26.46
CA ARG A 66 16.58 -6.67 27.02
C ARG A 66 17.01 -5.45 26.21
N LEU A 67 17.07 -5.56 24.86
CA LEU A 67 17.45 -4.45 23.98
C LEU A 67 16.42 -3.31 24.04
N GLU A 68 15.14 -3.64 24.09
CA GLU A 68 14.06 -2.65 24.28
C GLU A 68 14.23 -1.88 25.60
N LYS A 69 14.52 -2.59 26.67
CA LYS A 69 14.70 -2.02 28.00
C LYS A 69 16.00 -1.21 28.12
N ASP A 70 17.12 -1.77 27.64
CA ASP A 70 18.44 -1.17 27.83
C ASP A 70 18.66 0.06 26.92
N TYR A 71 18.08 0.04 25.72
CA TYR A 71 18.28 1.09 24.71
C TYR A 71 16.99 1.83 24.30
N GLY A 72 15.86 1.51 24.88
CA GLY A 72 14.57 2.15 24.54
C GLY A 72 14.19 1.94 23.08
N LEU A 73 14.44 0.74 22.55
CA LEU A 73 14.05 0.35 21.20
C LEU A 73 12.57 -0.09 21.19
N SER A 74 11.97 -0.12 20.00
CA SER A 74 10.68 -0.75 19.79
C SER A 74 10.74 -1.58 18.52
N PHE A 75 10.77 -2.89 18.64
CA PHE A 75 10.82 -3.80 17.51
C PHE A 75 9.46 -3.88 16.79
N LEU A 76 9.52 -3.90 15.46
CA LEU A 76 8.37 -4.08 14.57
C LEU A 76 8.51 -5.46 13.90
N GLU A 77 7.37 -6.13 13.74
CA GLU A 77 7.33 -7.44 13.08
C GLU A 77 7.29 -7.27 11.57
N ILE A 78 8.29 -7.81 10.89
CA ILE A 78 8.34 -7.92 9.43
C ILE A 78 8.69 -9.35 9.05
N GLU A 79 8.00 -9.88 8.02
CA GLU A 79 8.31 -11.21 7.51
C GLU A 79 9.67 -11.22 6.83
N ALA A 80 10.45 -12.29 7.08
CA ALA A 80 11.68 -12.57 6.33
C ALA A 80 11.33 -13.01 4.90
N GLY A 81 12.05 -12.51 3.91
CA GLY A 81 11.87 -12.92 2.53
C GLY A 81 12.48 -11.93 1.52
N PRO A 82 12.57 -12.30 0.25
CA PRO A 82 13.14 -11.47 -0.81
C PRO A 82 12.19 -10.34 -1.24
N THR A 83 11.69 -9.61 -0.25
CA THR A 83 10.73 -8.51 -0.46
C THR A 83 11.49 -7.20 -0.69
N PRO A 84 11.10 -6.38 -1.69
CA PRO A 84 11.71 -5.07 -1.92
C PRO A 84 11.70 -4.19 -0.68
N ILE A 85 12.75 -3.42 -0.46
CA ILE A 85 12.92 -2.57 0.73
C ILE A 85 11.73 -1.64 0.96
N GLN A 86 11.12 -1.11 -0.10
CA GLN A 86 9.94 -0.23 -0.01
C GLN A 86 8.72 -0.95 0.55
N GLU A 87 8.54 -2.21 0.20
CA GLU A 87 7.44 -3.03 0.70
C GLU A 87 7.68 -3.40 2.17
N ARG A 88 8.89 -3.82 2.53
CA ARG A 88 9.30 -4.05 3.93
C ARG A 88 9.12 -2.80 4.78
N MET A 89 9.52 -1.64 4.29
CA MET A 89 9.34 -0.34 4.94
C MET A 89 7.85 -0.03 5.17
N SER A 90 7.02 -0.30 4.18
CA SER A 90 5.56 -0.10 4.29
C SER A 90 4.94 -1.01 5.35
N ILE A 91 5.33 -2.29 5.37
CA ILE A 91 4.85 -3.26 6.37
C ILE A 91 5.27 -2.81 7.77
N ALA A 92 6.54 -2.40 7.96
CA ALA A 92 7.04 -1.93 9.23
C ALA A 92 6.29 -0.67 9.74
N LEU A 93 6.07 0.31 8.88
CA LEU A 93 5.34 1.52 9.25
C LEU A 93 3.86 1.25 9.56
N LEU A 94 3.24 0.29 8.87
CA LEU A 94 1.89 -0.17 9.17
C LEU A 94 1.82 -0.86 10.52
N ASP A 95 2.77 -1.75 10.80
CA ASP A 95 2.82 -2.41 12.10
C ASP A 95 3.03 -1.39 13.22
N ALA A 96 3.86 -0.37 13.01
CA ALA A 96 4.06 0.71 13.95
C ALA A 96 2.78 1.51 14.25
N VAL A 97 1.93 1.76 13.24
CA VAL A 97 0.62 2.41 13.45
C VAL A 97 -0.37 1.46 14.11
N ARG A 98 -0.40 0.20 13.69
CA ARG A 98 -1.29 -0.83 14.24
C ARG A 98 -1.02 -1.11 15.72
N SER A 99 0.26 -1.13 16.10
CA SER A 99 0.73 -1.33 17.47
C SER A 99 0.74 -0.04 18.32
N GLU A 100 0.16 1.06 17.79
CA GLU A 100 0.07 2.37 18.45
C GLU A 100 1.43 3.01 18.80
N LYS A 101 2.51 2.55 18.18
CA LYS A 101 3.86 3.12 18.33
C LYS A 101 4.05 4.41 17.53
N LEU A 102 3.21 4.63 16.50
CA LEU A 102 3.13 5.84 15.70
C LEU A 102 1.68 6.28 15.52
N ARG A 103 1.46 7.59 15.50
CA ARG A 103 0.14 8.15 15.20
C ARG A 103 -0.08 8.26 13.67
N PRO A 104 -1.31 8.09 13.18
CA PRO A 104 -1.65 8.48 11.82
C PRO A 104 -1.27 9.95 11.56
N GLY A 105 -0.67 10.24 10.42
CA GLY A 105 -0.19 11.58 10.08
C GLY A 105 1.20 11.94 10.62
N ALA A 106 1.82 11.08 11.41
CA ALA A 106 3.17 11.30 11.93
C ALA A 106 4.22 11.37 10.82
N SER A 107 5.23 12.20 11.01
CA SER A 107 6.45 12.18 10.20
C SER A 107 7.47 11.22 10.83
N VAL A 108 8.12 10.41 10.01
CA VAL A 108 9.11 9.41 10.42
C VAL A 108 10.35 9.54 9.55
N VAL A 109 11.52 9.55 10.15
CA VAL A 109 12.80 9.43 9.44
C VAL A 109 13.14 7.96 9.35
N VAL A 110 13.39 7.44 8.15
CA VAL A 110 13.71 6.03 7.91
C VAL A 110 15.13 5.90 7.39
N LEU A 111 15.90 5.07 8.05
CA LEU A 111 17.26 4.68 7.67
C LEU A 111 17.23 3.25 7.15
N TYR A 112 17.76 3.02 5.96
CA TYR A 112 17.67 1.71 5.30
C TYR A 112 18.82 1.49 4.31
N ASN A 113 18.99 0.25 3.86
CA ASN A 113 19.85 -0.09 2.74
C ASN A 113 19.04 -0.02 1.44
N GLY A 114 19.31 0.99 0.62
CA GLY A 114 18.56 1.25 -0.63
C GLY A 114 19.25 0.68 -1.87
N ILE A 115 20.55 0.52 -1.84
CA ILE A 115 21.36 0.01 -2.95
C ILE A 115 22.05 -1.27 -2.48
N THR A 116 21.56 -2.42 -2.91
CA THR A 116 22.27 -3.70 -2.75
C THR A 116 23.50 -3.67 -3.67
N THR A 117 24.60 -3.11 -3.23
CA THR A 117 25.91 -3.40 -3.79
C THR A 117 26.29 -4.77 -3.27
N GLY A 118 26.56 -5.74 -4.14
CA GLY A 118 26.82 -7.13 -3.79
C GLY A 118 28.06 -7.41 -2.90
N ASP A 119 28.46 -6.49 -2.08
CA ASP A 119 29.45 -6.67 -1.03
C ASP A 119 28.78 -7.25 0.22
N GLU A 120 28.72 -8.58 0.27
CA GLU A 120 28.15 -9.35 1.38
C GLU A 120 28.88 -9.11 2.74
N GLU A 121 30.04 -8.46 2.74
CA GLU A 121 30.84 -8.31 3.95
C GLU A 121 30.45 -7.11 4.84
N ASN A 122 29.64 -6.16 4.35
CA ASN A 122 29.24 -5.01 5.15
C ASN A 122 27.85 -4.48 4.75
N PRO A 123 26.77 -4.99 5.30
CA PRO A 123 25.42 -4.45 5.07
C PRO A 123 25.30 -3.08 5.76
N GLY A 124 25.99 -2.08 5.19
CA GLY A 124 25.91 -0.71 5.67
C GLY A 124 24.62 -0.05 5.19
N MET A 125 23.93 0.66 6.06
CA MET A 125 22.86 1.56 5.63
C MET A 125 23.45 2.67 4.78
N ASP A 126 22.80 2.96 3.66
CA ASP A 126 23.26 3.92 2.64
C ASP A 126 22.23 5.02 2.34
N SER A 127 21.01 4.85 2.82
CA SER A 127 19.87 5.69 2.42
C SER A 127 19.07 6.21 3.62
N ILE A 128 18.51 7.40 3.43
CA ILE A 128 17.63 8.05 4.38
C ILE A 128 16.40 8.60 3.67
N SER A 129 15.22 8.42 4.26
CA SER A 129 13.96 8.97 3.76
C SER A 129 13.17 9.63 4.88
N VAL A 130 12.42 10.68 4.55
CA VAL A 130 11.43 11.27 5.44
C VAL A 130 10.05 10.91 4.91
N ILE A 131 9.26 10.22 5.72
CA ILE A 131 7.93 9.74 5.36
C ILE A 131 6.89 10.38 6.26
N ARG A 132 5.86 10.97 5.67
CA ARG A 132 4.66 11.40 6.39
C ARG A 132 3.58 10.35 6.22
N LEU A 133 3.18 9.72 7.33
CA LEU A 133 2.31 8.54 7.30
C LEU A 133 0.96 8.78 6.61
N GLY A 134 0.34 9.94 6.79
CA GLY A 134 -0.93 10.27 6.16
C GLY A 134 -0.84 10.55 4.65
N GLU A 135 0.34 10.79 4.12
CA GLU A 135 0.57 11.04 2.69
C GLU A 135 1.01 9.77 1.93
N HIS A 136 1.57 8.79 2.64
CA HIS A 136 2.20 7.62 1.99
C HIS A 136 1.65 6.27 2.44
N LEU A 137 0.92 6.23 3.55
CA LEU A 137 0.39 5.00 4.15
C LEU A 137 -1.13 5.09 4.39
N GLU A 138 -1.89 5.41 3.37
CA GLU A 138 -3.31 5.11 3.36
C GLU A 138 -3.53 3.63 2.98
N LEU A 139 -2.87 2.74 3.69
CA LEU A 139 -3.34 1.37 3.73
C LEU A 139 -4.51 1.34 4.68
N LEU A 140 -5.65 0.99 4.13
CA LEU A 140 -6.86 0.70 4.88
C LEU A 140 -6.54 -0.25 6.00
N SER A 141 -6.49 0.27 7.20
CA SER A 141 -6.59 -0.62 8.33
C SER A 141 -7.95 -1.33 8.25
N ALA A 142 -8.00 -2.61 8.56
CA ALA A 142 -9.26 -3.32 8.71
C ALA A 142 -10.25 -2.57 9.63
N LYS A 143 -9.75 -1.67 10.46
CA LYS A 143 -10.48 -0.76 11.36
C LYS A 143 -11.24 0.34 10.61
N GLU A 144 -10.69 0.89 9.54
CA GLU A 144 -11.37 1.92 8.72
C GLU A 144 -12.44 1.30 7.82
N LEU A 145 -12.14 0.15 7.23
CA LEU A 145 -13.16 -0.63 6.50
C LEU A 145 -14.32 -1.09 7.40
N LYS A 146 -14.05 -1.42 8.66
CA LYS A 146 -15.09 -1.78 9.64
C LYS A 146 -16.01 -0.61 10.02
N ARG A 147 -15.56 0.64 9.84
CA ARG A 147 -16.38 1.84 10.11
C ARG A 147 -17.36 2.15 9.00
N LEU A 148 -17.19 1.54 7.83
CA LEU A 148 -18.13 1.71 6.72
C LEU A 148 -19.46 1.03 7.07
N ASP A 149 -20.55 1.79 7.01
CA ASP A 149 -21.90 1.25 7.15
C ASP A 149 -22.31 0.53 5.86
N THR A 150 -21.75 -0.65 5.65
CA THR A 150 -21.96 -1.45 4.44
C THR A 150 -22.43 -2.85 4.77
N GLN A 151 -23.27 -3.40 3.88
CA GLN A 151 -23.69 -4.81 3.94
C GLN A 151 -22.67 -5.76 3.29
N VAL A 152 -21.56 -5.22 2.75
CA VAL A 152 -20.48 -6.02 2.16
C VAL A 152 -19.60 -6.58 3.27
N PRO A 153 -19.35 -7.90 3.32
CA PRO A 153 -18.42 -8.49 4.28
C PRO A 153 -17.03 -7.87 4.16
N LEU A 154 -16.38 -7.65 5.32
CA LEU A 154 -15.06 -7.03 5.39
C LEU A 154 -14.03 -7.72 4.49
N GLY A 155 -13.98 -9.07 4.51
CA GLY A 155 -13.03 -9.82 3.69
C GLY A 155 -13.22 -9.64 2.18
N THR A 156 -14.47 -9.46 1.72
CA THR A 156 -14.74 -9.13 0.31
C THR A 156 -14.27 -7.72 -0.03
N LEU A 157 -14.59 -6.75 0.83
CA LEU A 157 -14.22 -5.36 0.60
C LEU A 157 -12.69 -5.21 0.60
N GLN A 158 -12.01 -5.85 1.53
CA GLN A 158 -10.55 -5.87 1.61
C GLN A 158 -9.94 -6.48 0.35
N ALA A 159 -10.43 -7.65 -0.11
CA ALA A 159 -9.92 -8.27 -1.33
C ALA A 159 -10.07 -7.38 -2.58
N VAL A 160 -11.18 -6.64 -2.70
CA VAL A 160 -11.40 -5.71 -3.82
C VAL A 160 -10.49 -4.48 -3.72
N VAL A 161 -10.31 -3.95 -2.53
CA VAL A 161 -9.43 -2.79 -2.30
C VAL A 161 -7.97 -3.15 -2.55
N ASP A 162 -7.53 -4.31 -2.06
CA ASP A 162 -6.18 -4.82 -2.31
C ASP A 162 -5.93 -4.99 -3.81
N LEU A 163 -6.90 -5.59 -4.53
CA LEU A 163 -6.84 -5.73 -5.98
C LEU A 163 -6.78 -4.37 -6.69
N ALA A 164 -7.64 -3.42 -6.30
CA ALA A 164 -7.64 -2.07 -6.86
C ALA A 164 -6.31 -1.35 -6.63
N THR A 165 -5.72 -1.50 -5.43
CA THR A 165 -4.43 -0.93 -5.05
C THR A 165 -3.29 -1.55 -5.86
N GLN A 166 -3.32 -2.87 -6.06
CA GLN A 166 -2.37 -3.57 -6.92
C GLN A 166 -2.45 -3.07 -8.37
N ILE A 167 -3.66 -2.95 -8.93
CA ILE A 167 -3.87 -2.41 -10.29
C ILE A 167 -3.35 -0.97 -10.38
N GLY A 168 -3.63 -0.12 -9.39
CA GLY A 168 -3.16 1.26 -9.36
C GLY A 168 -1.63 1.36 -9.29
N ARG A 169 -0.98 0.44 -8.57
CA ARG A 169 0.47 0.37 -8.42
C ARG A 169 1.17 -0.23 -9.66
N GLU A 170 0.65 -1.35 -10.14
CA GLU A 170 1.29 -2.12 -11.22
C GLU A 170 1.06 -1.47 -12.58
N GLY A 171 -0.15 -1.01 -12.83
CA GLY A 171 -0.53 -0.41 -14.11
C GLY A 171 -0.30 -1.37 -15.28
N ARG A 172 -0.12 -0.78 -16.48
CA ARG A 172 0.33 -1.48 -17.68
C ARG A 172 1.54 -0.76 -18.25
N GLU A 173 2.65 -1.47 -18.45
CA GLU A 173 3.87 -0.89 -19.03
C GLU A 173 4.32 0.41 -18.33
N GLY A 174 4.12 0.46 -16.99
CA GLY A 174 4.47 1.65 -16.20
C GLY A 174 3.42 2.77 -16.18
N GLN A 175 2.28 2.59 -16.86
CA GLN A 175 1.18 3.56 -16.85
C GLN A 175 0.01 3.04 -15.99
N PRO A 176 -0.58 3.86 -15.11
CA PRO A 176 -1.73 3.47 -14.32
C PRO A 176 -2.92 3.06 -15.19
N ILE A 177 -3.68 2.08 -14.74
CA ILE A 177 -4.92 1.63 -15.41
C ILE A 177 -6.10 2.17 -14.62
N GLY A 178 -7.00 2.88 -15.34
CA GLY A 178 -8.25 3.31 -14.75
C GLY A 178 -9.30 2.20 -14.80
N THR A 179 -9.84 1.80 -13.64
CA THR A 179 -10.92 0.81 -13.55
C THR A 179 -11.90 1.17 -12.44
N MET A 180 -13.02 0.45 -12.39
CA MET A 180 -14.04 0.62 -11.37
C MET A 180 -14.62 -0.74 -10.95
N PHE A 181 -14.74 -0.95 -9.66
CA PHE A 181 -15.43 -2.08 -9.05
C PHE A 181 -16.65 -1.57 -8.32
N VAL A 182 -17.79 -2.25 -8.48
CA VAL A 182 -19.03 -1.97 -7.74
C VAL A 182 -19.41 -3.21 -6.96
N VAL A 183 -19.43 -3.11 -5.63
CA VAL A 183 -19.55 -4.24 -4.72
C VAL A 183 -20.85 -4.17 -3.92
N GLY A 184 -21.63 -5.24 -3.94
CA GLY A 184 -22.91 -5.33 -3.23
C GLY A 184 -24.08 -4.74 -4.01
N ASP A 185 -25.30 -4.86 -3.45
CA ASP A 185 -26.59 -4.44 -4.03
C ASP A 185 -26.75 -4.72 -5.54
N THR A 186 -26.21 -5.87 -5.96
CA THR A 186 -25.98 -6.24 -7.36
C THR A 186 -27.22 -6.13 -8.23
N ALA A 187 -28.39 -6.47 -7.68
CA ALA A 187 -29.65 -6.40 -8.42
C ALA A 187 -30.03 -4.97 -8.81
N LYS A 188 -29.77 -3.99 -7.92
CA LYS A 188 -30.02 -2.58 -8.22
C LYS A 188 -28.92 -2.01 -9.10
N VAL A 189 -27.65 -2.36 -8.85
CA VAL A 189 -26.52 -1.94 -9.68
C VAL A 189 -26.75 -2.36 -11.13
N LEU A 190 -27.13 -3.60 -11.39
CA LEU A 190 -27.39 -4.09 -12.75
C LEU A 190 -28.55 -3.36 -13.46
N LYS A 191 -29.54 -2.87 -12.72
CA LYS A 191 -30.62 -2.03 -13.31
C LYS A 191 -30.12 -0.66 -13.78
N HIS A 192 -29.02 -0.19 -13.21
CA HIS A 192 -28.34 1.05 -13.57
C HIS A 192 -27.07 0.81 -14.39
N SER A 193 -26.97 -0.36 -15.03
CA SER A 193 -25.79 -0.72 -15.80
C SER A 193 -26.17 -1.34 -17.14
N ALA A 194 -25.42 -1.03 -18.17
CA ALA A 194 -25.55 -1.63 -19.49
C ALA A 194 -24.21 -2.26 -19.92
N PRO A 195 -24.23 -3.41 -20.60
CA PRO A 195 -23.00 -3.99 -21.14
C PRO A 195 -22.40 -3.06 -22.20
N MET A 196 -21.09 -2.82 -22.13
CA MET A 196 -20.36 -2.11 -23.17
C MET A 196 -19.89 -3.07 -24.27
N ASN A 197 -19.47 -4.26 -23.86
CA ASN A 197 -18.99 -5.33 -24.71
C ASN A 197 -19.52 -6.68 -24.18
N PHE A 198 -18.82 -7.77 -24.46
CA PHE A 198 -19.13 -9.07 -23.89
C PHE A 198 -18.83 -9.11 -22.39
N ASN A 199 -19.53 -9.96 -21.64
CA ASN A 199 -19.21 -10.21 -20.25
C ASN A 199 -18.16 -11.35 -20.15
N PRO A 200 -16.91 -11.04 -19.76
CA PRO A 200 -15.83 -12.02 -19.69
C PRO A 200 -16.02 -13.08 -18.60
N PHE A 201 -16.97 -12.88 -17.68
CA PHE A 201 -17.25 -13.82 -16.59
C PHE A 201 -18.42 -14.77 -16.87
N ARG A 202 -19.00 -14.69 -18.07
CA ARG A 202 -20.16 -15.50 -18.42
C ARG A 202 -19.77 -16.95 -18.63
N GLY A 203 -20.46 -17.87 -17.92
CA GLY A 203 -20.26 -19.34 -18.07
C GLY A 203 -19.29 -19.94 -17.08
N TYR A 204 -18.53 -19.14 -16.33
CA TYR A 204 -17.64 -19.62 -15.28
C TYR A 204 -18.39 -19.94 -13.99
N SER A 205 -17.88 -20.89 -13.20
CA SER A 205 -18.40 -21.23 -11.86
C SER A 205 -18.20 -20.07 -10.88
N ALA A 206 -18.83 -20.13 -9.71
CA ALA A 206 -18.67 -19.10 -8.68
C ALA A 206 -17.22 -19.03 -8.15
N GLU A 207 -16.57 -20.19 -8.00
CA GLU A 207 -15.19 -20.30 -7.53
C GLU A 207 -14.19 -19.67 -8.51
N GLU A 208 -14.43 -19.83 -9.82
CA GLU A 208 -13.59 -19.26 -10.89
C GLU A 208 -13.76 -17.73 -11.03
N ARG A 209 -14.67 -17.13 -10.28
CA ARG A 209 -14.99 -15.69 -10.31
C ARG A 209 -14.91 -15.05 -8.92
N ASP A 210 -14.38 -15.74 -7.92
CA ASP A 210 -14.27 -15.22 -6.56
C ASP A 210 -13.04 -14.34 -6.43
N VAL A 211 -13.24 -13.04 -6.23
CA VAL A 211 -12.17 -12.04 -6.05
C VAL A 211 -11.31 -12.29 -4.81
N ARG A 212 -11.75 -13.12 -3.88
CA ARG A 212 -10.96 -13.51 -2.71
C ARG A 212 -9.88 -14.54 -3.05
N ASN A 213 -10.05 -15.26 -4.18
CA ASN A 213 -9.04 -16.20 -4.67
C ASN A 213 -7.90 -15.43 -5.36
N PRO A 214 -6.63 -15.57 -4.89
CA PRO A 214 -5.48 -14.89 -5.49
C PRO A 214 -5.31 -15.17 -6.99
N ALA A 215 -5.51 -16.42 -7.44
CA ALA A 215 -5.40 -16.80 -8.86
C ALA A 215 -6.45 -16.08 -9.73
N VAL A 216 -7.67 -15.90 -9.22
CA VAL A 216 -8.73 -15.16 -9.90
C VAL A 216 -8.40 -13.67 -9.95
N ARG A 217 -7.79 -13.11 -8.90
CA ARG A 217 -7.36 -11.71 -8.90
C ARG A 217 -6.37 -11.39 -10.01
N GLU A 218 -5.41 -12.27 -10.28
CA GLU A 218 -4.47 -12.07 -11.40
C GLU A 218 -5.19 -12.00 -12.74
N GLN A 219 -6.17 -12.88 -12.98
CA GLN A 219 -6.99 -12.84 -14.19
C GLN A 219 -7.84 -11.56 -14.27
N ILE A 220 -8.39 -11.10 -13.14
CA ILE A 220 -9.18 -9.86 -13.10
C ILE A 220 -8.32 -8.64 -13.43
N LYS A 221 -7.02 -8.61 -13.08
CA LYS A 221 -6.10 -7.53 -13.47
C LYS A 221 -6.05 -7.35 -14.99
N ASP A 222 -6.05 -8.45 -15.74
CA ASP A 222 -6.07 -8.38 -17.21
C ASP A 222 -7.41 -7.88 -17.75
N ILE A 223 -8.51 -8.34 -17.15
CA ILE A 223 -9.85 -7.88 -17.52
C ILE A 223 -10.07 -6.39 -17.16
N ALA A 224 -9.48 -5.93 -16.07
CA ALA A 224 -9.55 -4.53 -15.64
C ALA A 224 -8.91 -3.54 -16.62
N LYS A 225 -8.12 -4.02 -17.58
CA LYS A 225 -7.56 -3.24 -18.70
C LYS A 225 -8.64 -2.89 -19.74
N LEU A 226 -9.75 -3.63 -19.76
CA LEU A 226 -10.88 -3.35 -20.64
C LEU A 226 -11.72 -2.20 -20.06
N GLU A 227 -12.43 -1.50 -20.94
CA GLU A 227 -13.33 -0.43 -20.50
C GLU A 227 -14.55 -0.97 -19.74
N GLY A 228 -15.05 -0.16 -18.81
CA GLY A 228 -16.23 -0.45 -18.01
C GLY A 228 -15.90 -0.87 -16.57
N ALA A 229 -16.96 -1.15 -15.83
CA ALA A 229 -16.90 -1.56 -14.44
C ALA A 229 -17.01 -3.07 -14.29
N LEU A 230 -16.45 -3.57 -13.19
CA LEU A 230 -16.69 -4.92 -12.70
C LEU A 230 -17.75 -4.88 -11.59
N ILE A 231 -18.80 -5.69 -11.71
CA ILE A 231 -19.87 -5.78 -10.72
C ILE A 231 -19.66 -7.06 -9.90
N ILE A 232 -19.54 -6.89 -8.58
CA ILE A 232 -19.18 -7.94 -7.64
C ILE A 232 -20.30 -8.10 -6.61
N ARG A 233 -20.72 -9.33 -6.36
CA ARG A 233 -21.64 -9.63 -5.26
C ARG A 233 -20.96 -9.41 -3.91
N ARG A 234 -21.79 -9.27 -2.87
CA ARG A 234 -21.30 -9.12 -1.49
C ARG A 234 -20.45 -10.30 -1.01
N ASP A 235 -20.60 -11.49 -1.58
CA ASP A 235 -19.84 -12.70 -1.28
C ASP A 235 -18.52 -12.83 -2.06
N GLY A 236 -18.16 -11.82 -2.87
CA GLY A 236 -16.90 -11.77 -3.61
C GLY A 236 -16.98 -12.30 -5.05
N VAL A 237 -18.11 -12.85 -5.47
CA VAL A 237 -18.25 -13.40 -6.83
C VAL A 237 -18.51 -12.27 -7.84
N VAL A 238 -17.65 -12.18 -8.86
CA VAL A 238 -17.84 -11.25 -9.99
C VAL A 238 -19.01 -11.73 -10.85
N VAL A 239 -19.99 -10.86 -11.05
CA VAL A 239 -21.20 -11.17 -11.83
C VAL A 239 -21.05 -10.73 -13.27
N ALA A 240 -20.49 -9.54 -13.49
CA ALA A 240 -20.30 -8.97 -14.80
C ALA A 240 -19.06 -8.09 -14.84
N GLY A 241 -18.43 -8.04 -16.02
CA GLY A 241 -17.38 -7.11 -16.37
C GLY A 241 -17.76 -6.30 -17.60
N CYS A 242 -16.96 -5.31 -17.94
CA CYS A 242 -17.17 -4.41 -19.07
C CYS A 242 -18.55 -3.74 -19.04
N MET A 243 -18.99 -3.30 -17.86
CA MET A 243 -20.29 -2.69 -17.67
C MET A 243 -20.17 -1.16 -17.64
N ARG A 244 -20.99 -0.47 -18.45
CA ARG A 244 -21.21 0.96 -18.31
C ARG A 244 -22.23 1.18 -17.20
N VAL A 245 -21.81 1.89 -16.15
CA VAL A 245 -22.68 2.25 -15.03
C VAL A 245 -23.31 3.61 -15.32
N GLU A 246 -24.63 3.63 -15.44
CA GLU A 246 -25.45 4.80 -15.72
C GLU A 246 -26.28 5.13 -14.48
N ALA A 247 -25.85 6.09 -13.69
CA ALA A 247 -26.64 6.54 -12.55
C ALA A 247 -27.46 7.78 -12.92
N PRO A 248 -28.62 8.01 -12.27
CA PRO A 248 -29.48 9.16 -12.56
C PRO A 248 -28.72 10.48 -12.43
N GLU A 249 -28.86 11.36 -13.41
CA GLU A 249 -28.09 12.61 -13.62
C GLU A 249 -28.15 13.67 -12.50
N ARG A 250 -28.88 13.48 -11.42
CA ARG A 250 -29.16 14.55 -10.43
C ARG A 250 -28.27 14.60 -9.20
N SER A 251 -27.06 14.05 -9.21
CA SER A 251 -26.31 13.87 -7.96
C SER A 251 -24.81 14.15 -8.00
N TYR A 252 -24.33 15.08 -8.81
CA TYR A 252 -22.91 15.36 -8.89
C TYR A 252 -22.50 16.56 -8.01
N ASN A 253 -22.03 16.27 -6.79
CA ASN A 253 -21.18 17.19 -6.02
C ASN A 253 -19.72 16.70 -6.11
N LEU A 254 -19.20 16.56 -7.34
CA LEU A 254 -17.80 16.20 -7.51
C LEU A 254 -16.96 17.47 -7.60
N SER A 255 -15.86 17.52 -6.85
CA SER A 255 -14.82 18.53 -7.04
C SER A 255 -14.34 18.49 -8.49
N MET A 256 -14.17 19.66 -9.10
CA MET A 256 -13.66 19.80 -10.47
C MET A 256 -12.33 19.03 -10.60
N GLY A 257 -12.20 18.18 -11.64
CA GLY A 257 -11.00 17.39 -11.92
C GLY A 257 -11.14 15.88 -11.74
N LEU A 258 -12.28 15.37 -11.29
CA LEU A 258 -12.56 13.93 -11.22
C LEU A 258 -13.19 13.45 -12.54
N GLY A 259 -12.60 12.41 -13.15
CA GLY A 259 -13.06 11.85 -14.43
C GLY A 259 -14.39 11.08 -14.34
N THR A 260 -14.89 10.62 -15.50
CA THR A 260 -16.21 9.97 -15.67
C THR A 260 -16.44 8.76 -14.75
N ARG A 261 -15.37 7.95 -14.46
CA ARG A 261 -15.48 6.80 -13.56
C ARG A 261 -15.76 7.20 -12.11
N HIS A 262 -15.18 8.30 -11.65
CA HIS A 262 -15.42 8.82 -10.30
C HIS A 262 -16.85 9.37 -10.19
N ALA A 263 -17.34 10.03 -11.24
CA ALA A 263 -18.72 10.50 -11.32
C ALA A 263 -19.71 9.33 -11.26
N ALA A 264 -19.48 8.29 -12.05
CA ALA A 264 -20.28 7.08 -12.03
C ALA A 264 -20.24 6.36 -10.68
N ALA A 265 -19.07 6.28 -10.02
CA ALA A 265 -18.90 5.66 -8.71
C ALA A 265 -19.67 6.42 -7.61
N SER A 266 -19.56 7.74 -7.58
CA SER A 266 -20.35 8.59 -6.67
C SER A 266 -21.84 8.38 -6.88
N ALA A 267 -22.29 8.48 -8.11
CA ALA A 267 -23.69 8.37 -8.45
C ALA A 267 -24.29 6.99 -8.14
N ILE A 268 -23.62 5.89 -8.49
CA ILE A 268 -24.11 4.55 -8.20
C ILE A 268 -24.12 4.23 -6.71
N SER A 269 -23.10 4.66 -5.98
CA SER A 269 -23.06 4.46 -4.52
C SER A 269 -24.13 5.27 -3.78
N LYS A 270 -24.59 6.40 -4.35
CA LYS A 270 -25.69 7.20 -3.83
C LYS A 270 -27.07 6.59 -4.18
N ALA A 271 -27.21 6.03 -5.39
CA ALA A 271 -28.46 5.45 -5.85
C ALA A 271 -28.73 4.05 -5.27
N THR A 272 -27.69 3.39 -4.75
CA THR A 272 -27.75 2.01 -4.25
C THR A 272 -27.07 1.88 -2.89
N ARG A 273 -27.09 0.67 -2.30
CA ARG A 273 -26.31 0.34 -1.11
C ARG A 273 -24.94 -0.28 -1.43
N ALA A 274 -24.53 -0.18 -2.70
CA ALA A 274 -23.23 -0.69 -3.13
C ALA A 274 -22.09 0.24 -2.69
N VAL A 275 -20.93 -0.33 -2.50
CA VAL A 275 -19.66 0.40 -2.38
C VAL A 275 -19.02 0.41 -3.76
N ALA A 276 -18.60 1.57 -4.24
CA ALA A 276 -17.86 1.66 -5.49
C ALA A 276 -16.38 1.99 -5.21
N VAL A 277 -15.47 1.29 -5.90
CA VAL A 277 -14.03 1.46 -5.78
C VAL A 277 -13.50 1.85 -7.15
N THR A 278 -12.81 2.98 -7.25
CA THR A 278 -12.21 3.44 -8.51
C THR A 278 -10.70 3.47 -8.42
N VAL A 279 -10.04 3.18 -9.54
CA VAL A 279 -8.62 3.41 -9.76
C VAL A 279 -8.46 4.53 -10.77
N SER A 280 -7.69 5.55 -10.43
CA SER A 280 -7.42 6.69 -11.32
C SER A 280 -6.48 6.29 -12.44
N GLN A 281 -6.85 6.58 -13.68
CA GLN A 281 -6.02 6.29 -14.85
C GLN A 281 -4.76 7.18 -14.92
N SER A 282 -4.78 8.35 -14.34
CA SER A 282 -3.65 9.28 -14.39
C SER A 282 -2.66 9.12 -13.24
N THR A 283 -3.15 8.70 -12.06
CA THR A 283 -2.36 8.70 -10.83
C THR A 283 -2.29 7.35 -10.12
N GLY A 284 -3.11 6.37 -10.53
CA GLY A 284 -3.26 5.10 -9.82
C GLY A 284 -4.01 5.21 -8.47
N VAL A 285 -4.37 6.40 -8.04
CA VAL A 285 -5.07 6.64 -6.76
C VAL A 285 -6.37 5.87 -6.71
N VAL A 286 -6.56 5.10 -5.64
CA VAL A 286 -7.78 4.34 -5.37
C VAL A 286 -8.71 5.18 -4.50
N ARG A 287 -10.00 5.22 -4.83
CA ARG A 287 -11.02 5.89 -4.01
C ARG A 287 -12.21 4.96 -3.79
N LEU A 288 -12.70 4.95 -2.55
CA LEU A 288 -13.94 4.29 -2.20
C LEU A 288 -15.06 5.31 -2.09
N PHE A 289 -16.21 4.95 -2.65
CA PHE A 289 -17.42 5.74 -2.61
C PHE A 289 -18.53 4.97 -1.89
N GLN A 290 -19.20 5.64 -0.97
CA GLN A 290 -20.39 5.17 -0.28
C GLN A 290 -21.37 6.32 -0.09
N GLY A 291 -22.64 6.11 -0.38
CA GLY A 291 -23.66 7.14 -0.24
C GLY A 291 -23.46 8.37 -1.12
N GLY A 292 -22.60 8.29 -2.13
CA GLY A 292 -22.23 9.37 -3.03
C GLY A 292 -20.91 10.07 -2.70
N ASP A 293 -20.39 9.88 -1.48
CA ASP A 293 -19.20 10.55 -0.98
C ASP A 293 -17.96 9.67 -1.07
N VAL A 294 -16.78 10.28 -1.18
CA VAL A 294 -15.50 9.60 -1.03
C VAL A 294 -15.27 9.35 0.44
N VAL A 295 -15.37 8.10 0.86
CA VAL A 295 -15.16 7.69 2.25
C VAL A 295 -13.74 7.29 2.53
N LEU A 296 -12.94 7.03 1.47
CA LEU A 296 -11.55 6.64 1.58
C LEU A 296 -10.78 6.92 0.29
N ARG A 297 -9.52 7.33 0.47
CA ARG A 297 -8.56 7.55 -0.61
C ARG A 297 -7.26 6.83 -0.28
N ILE A 298 -6.73 6.06 -1.24
CA ILE A 298 -5.47 5.35 -1.12
C ILE A 298 -4.58 5.80 -2.26
N GLU A 299 -3.39 6.28 -1.94
CA GLU A 299 -2.37 6.60 -2.93
C GLU A 299 -1.46 5.39 -3.12
N PRO A 300 -1.37 4.82 -4.33
CA PRO A 300 -0.43 3.76 -4.60
C PRO A 300 0.98 4.33 -4.43
N MET A 301 1.84 3.63 -3.68
CA MET A 301 3.23 4.03 -3.57
C MET A 301 3.87 4.00 -4.95
N ALA A 302 4.50 5.10 -5.35
CA ALA A 302 5.22 5.17 -6.60
C ALA A 302 6.29 4.06 -6.62
N ARG A 303 6.36 3.30 -7.74
CA ARG A 303 7.50 2.40 -7.95
C ARG A 303 8.76 3.26 -7.98
N PRO A 304 9.85 2.86 -7.28
CA PRO A 304 11.13 3.49 -7.50
C PRO A 304 11.47 3.34 -9.00
N ILE A 305 11.93 4.41 -9.62
CA ILE A 305 12.48 4.34 -10.95
C ILE A 305 13.75 3.49 -10.82
N LEU A 306 13.70 2.24 -11.22
CA LEU A 306 14.89 1.44 -11.41
C LEU A 306 15.59 2.03 -12.61
N PHE A 307 16.66 2.80 -12.37
CA PHE A 307 17.61 3.13 -13.43
C PHE A 307 18.19 1.80 -13.90
N GLY A 308 17.77 1.33 -15.06
CA GLY A 308 18.37 0.16 -15.69
C GLY A 308 19.87 0.37 -15.80
N HIS A 309 20.65 -0.66 -15.56
CA HIS A 309 22.09 -0.64 -15.71
C HIS A 309 22.46 -0.10 -17.11
N PHE A 310 22.94 1.13 -17.18
CA PHE A 310 23.69 1.59 -18.33
C PHE A 310 25.02 0.84 -18.32
N ARG A 311 25.14 -0.23 -19.11
CA ARG A 311 26.45 -0.75 -19.49
C ARG A 311 27.08 0.29 -20.43
N LEU A 312 28.00 1.08 -19.92
CA LEU A 312 28.96 1.76 -20.74
C LEU A 312 29.78 0.67 -21.43
N GLN A 313 29.54 0.44 -22.72
CA GLN A 313 30.52 -0.27 -23.55
C GLN A 313 31.74 0.63 -23.63
N ALA A 314 32.84 0.21 -22.99
CA ALA A 314 34.14 0.78 -23.26
C ALA A 314 34.48 0.46 -24.71
N GLU A 315 34.51 1.46 -25.57
CA GLU A 315 35.11 1.34 -26.90
C GLU A 315 36.60 1.06 -26.69
N SER A 316 37.02 -0.12 -27.07
CA SER A 316 38.42 -0.48 -27.20
C SER A 316 39.02 0.28 -28.40
N VAL A 317 39.96 1.17 -28.07
CA VAL A 317 40.93 1.73 -29.05
C VAL A 317 42.03 0.70 -29.31
#